data_6f87b1e7961e1b7d49d85d3464e7fa10
#
_entry.id   6f87b1e7961e1b7d49d85d3464e7fa10
#
_cell.length_a   1.000
_cell.length_b   1.000
_cell.length_c   1.000
_cell.angle_alpha   90.00
_cell.angle_beta   90.00
_cell.angle_gamma   90.00
#
_symmetry.space_group_name_H-M   'P 1'
#
loop_
_entity.id
_entity.type
_entity.pdbx_description
1 polymer ?
#
loop_
_entity_poly.entity_id
_entity_poly.type
_entity_poly.pdbx_seq_one_letter_code
_entity_poly.pdbx_strand_id
1 'polypeptide(L)'
;SEAALVLQQAAGINYSPIFFGCDGMDGILDVEGFDADLANNLMFLSPFTPTSTDEAIQKFVTDYKEAYSGTPNQFAADAYDGVYAMKAAMEKAEVTPDMSASDICDVLKGAMTEITISGVTAKELTWEASGEPSKAPMVVKIADGDYAVVE
;
A
#
# COMPACT_ATOMS: atom_id res chain seq x y z
N SER A 1 9.00 14.55 1.15
CA SER A 1 7.58 14.64 1.57
C SER A 1 7.45 15.61 2.75
N GLU A 2 6.23 16.07 3.03
CA GLU A 2 5.93 16.98 4.15
C GLU A 2 6.25 16.31 5.50
N ALA A 3 6.03 15.01 5.61
CA ALA A 3 6.39 14.24 6.80
C ALA A 3 7.89 14.30 7.10
N ALA A 4 8.73 14.15 6.09
CA ALA A 4 10.19 14.29 6.24
C ALA A 4 10.59 15.70 6.75
N LEU A 5 9.95 16.75 6.24
CA LEU A 5 10.19 18.12 6.71
C LEU A 5 9.77 18.31 8.16
N VAL A 6 8.65 17.73 8.58
CA VAL A 6 8.19 17.79 9.99
C VAL A 6 9.21 17.13 10.91
N LEU A 7 9.71 15.94 10.56
CA LEU A 7 10.72 15.25 11.36
C LEU A 7 12.04 16.02 11.43
N GLN A 8 12.51 16.58 10.31
CA GLN A 8 13.70 17.41 10.28
C GLN A 8 13.57 18.67 11.15
N GLN A 9 12.42 19.35 11.07
CA GLN A 9 12.16 20.53 11.90
C GLN A 9 12.06 20.19 13.39
N ALA A 10 11.39 19.09 13.74
CA ALA A 10 11.31 18.61 15.11
C ALA A 10 12.70 18.33 15.69
N ALA A 11 13.56 17.64 14.93
CA ALA A 11 14.95 17.39 15.32
C ALA A 11 15.73 18.67 15.49
N GLY A 12 15.53 19.67 14.62
CA GLY A 12 16.21 20.98 14.68
C GLY A 12 15.91 21.78 15.96
N ILE A 13 14.78 21.51 16.61
CA ILE A 13 14.40 22.13 17.89
C ILE A 13 14.50 21.16 19.09
N ASN A 14 15.17 20.02 18.91
CA ASN A 14 15.28 18.94 19.92
C ASN A 14 13.91 18.45 20.43
N TYR A 15 12.90 18.40 19.56
CA TYR A 15 11.58 17.85 19.88
C TYR A 15 11.48 16.44 19.31
N SER A 16 11.43 15.43 20.18
CA SER A 16 11.51 14.00 19.83
C SER A 16 10.36 13.19 20.43
N PRO A 17 9.09 13.46 20.04
CA PRO A 17 7.96 12.64 20.45
C PRO A 17 7.90 11.34 19.64
N ILE A 18 7.01 10.42 20.03
CA ILE A 18 6.54 9.38 19.12
C ILE A 18 5.61 10.05 18.10
N PHE A 19 5.97 9.94 16.83
CA PHE A 19 5.10 10.37 15.73
C PHE A 19 4.21 9.20 15.31
N PHE A 20 2.94 9.48 15.13
CA PHE A 20 1.98 8.51 14.61
C PHE A 20 1.20 9.14 13.45
N GLY A 21 1.11 8.44 12.33
CA GLY A 21 0.45 8.93 11.13
C GLY A 21 -0.41 7.89 10.43
N CYS A 22 -1.01 8.33 9.34
CA CYS A 22 -1.74 7.48 8.42
C CYS A 22 -0.80 6.96 7.32
N ASP A 23 -1.38 6.30 6.34
CA ASP A 23 -0.73 5.67 5.17
C ASP A 23 0.18 6.63 4.37
N GLY A 24 -0.15 7.91 4.29
CA GLY A 24 0.67 8.92 3.59
C GLY A 24 2.10 9.09 4.10
N MET A 25 2.48 8.43 5.20
CA MET A 25 3.85 8.42 5.71
C MET A 25 4.72 7.29 5.14
N ASP A 26 4.11 6.33 4.45
CA ASP A 26 4.87 5.27 3.79
C ASP A 26 5.73 5.83 2.63
N GLY A 27 6.89 5.22 2.42
CA GLY A 27 7.90 5.70 1.46
C GLY A 27 8.75 6.87 1.97
N ILE A 28 8.67 7.22 3.27
CA ILE A 28 9.50 8.31 3.83
C ILE A 28 11.00 7.99 3.74
N LEU A 29 11.36 6.69 3.80
CA LEU A 29 12.76 6.24 3.70
C LEU A 29 13.33 6.43 2.28
N ASP A 30 12.49 6.57 1.26
CA ASP A 30 12.90 6.77 -0.14
C ASP A 30 13.05 8.26 -0.49
N VAL A 31 12.83 9.17 0.46
CA VAL A 31 12.96 10.62 0.21
C VAL A 31 14.44 10.99 0.08
N GLU A 32 14.82 11.50 -1.08
CA GLU A 32 16.20 11.89 -1.37
C GLU A 32 16.76 12.89 -0.35
N GLY A 33 17.89 12.54 0.25
CA GLY A 33 18.56 13.38 1.25
C GLY A 33 17.92 13.41 2.63
N PHE A 34 16.91 12.55 2.88
CA PHE A 34 16.32 12.39 4.20
C PHE A 34 17.21 11.50 5.08
N ASP A 35 17.45 11.93 6.29
CA ASP A 35 18.15 11.13 7.30
C ASP A 35 17.16 10.13 7.93
N ALA A 36 17.32 8.84 7.60
CA ALA A 36 16.46 7.77 8.07
C ALA A 36 16.40 7.64 9.61
N ASP A 37 17.46 8.04 10.31
CA ASP A 37 17.48 8.02 11.78
C ASP A 37 16.41 8.92 12.40
N LEU A 38 16.01 9.98 11.70
CA LEU A 38 14.94 10.88 12.14
C LEU A 38 13.56 10.22 12.11
N ALA A 39 13.39 9.13 11.35
CA ALA A 39 12.16 8.36 11.30
C ALA A 39 12.09 7.26 12.38
N ASN A 40 13.16 7.06 13.14
CA ASN A 40 13.14 6.07 14.22
C ASN A 40 11.99 6.36 15.19
N ASN A 41 11.16 5.33 15.44
CA ASN A 41 9.91 5.39 16.21
C ASN A 41 8.73 6.12 15.54
N LEU A 42 8.84 6.55 14.28
CA LEU A 42 7.66 6.88 13.48
C LEU A 42 6.80 5.62 13.32
N MET A 43 5.52 5.75 13.60
CA MET A 43 4.52 4.69 13.40
C MET A 43 3.44 5.19 12.43
N PHE A 44 2.91 4.29 11.61
CA PHE A 44 1.80 4.61 10.71
C PHE A 44 0.97 3.37 10.40
N LEU A 45 -0.23 3.58 9.87
CA LEU A 45 -1.10 2.50 9.42
C LEU A 45 -0.77 2.12 7.98
N SER A 46 -0.62 0.82 7.72
CA SER A 46 -0.41 0.29 6.38
C SER A 46 -1.04 -1.11 6.25
N PRO A 47 -1.64 -1.46 5.11
CA PRO A 47 -2.06 -2.84 4.84
C PRO A 47 -0.93 -3.73 4.34
N PHE A 48 0.28 -3.19 4.17
CA PHE A 48 1.43 -3.85 3.55
C PHE A 48 2.72 -3.52 4.28
N THR A 49 3.63 -4.49 4.35
CA THR A 49 5.03 -4.26 4.70
C THR A 49 5.95 -5.12 3.83
N PRO A 50 7.05 -4.56 3.28
CA PRO A 50 8.00 -5.32 2.48
C PRO A 50 8.78 -6.37 3.28
N THR A 51 8.73 -6.31 4.60
CA THR A 51 9.40 -7.25 5.52
C THR A 51 8.51 -8.42 5.93
N SER A 52 7.28 -8.53 5.38
CA SER A 52 6.39 -9.66 5.63
C SER A 52 7.04 -11.00 5.25
N THR A 53 6.76 -12.05 6.02
CA THR A 53 7.21 -13.41 5.73
C THR A 53 6.26 -14.21 4.81
N ASP A 54 5.17 -13.60 4.38
CA ASP A 54 4.22 -14.21 3.44
C ASP A 54 4.89 -14.41 2.07
N GLU A 55 4.79 -15.62 1.50
CA GLU A 55 5.47 -15.98 0.25
C GLU A 55 5.02 -15.15 -0.95
N ALA A 56 3.73 -14.80 -1.04
CA ALA A 56 3.20 -13.98 -2.13
C ALA A 56 3.74 -12.55 -2.05
N ILE A 57 3.81 -12.00 -0.84
CA ILE A 57 4.37 -10.67 -0.59
C ILE A 57 5.86 -10.68 -0.91
N GLN A 58 6.62 -11.69 -0.47
CA GLN A 58 8.06 -11.77 -0.75
C GLN A 58 8.35 -11.93 -2.26
N LYS A 59 7.49 -12.67 -2.96
CA LYS A 59 7.60 -12.75 -4.43
C LYS A 59 7.38 -11.39 -5.08
N PHE A 60 6.32 -10.68 -4.70
CA PHE A 60 6.04 -9.32 -5.20
C PHE A 60 7.20 -8.37 -4.92
N VAL A 61 7.75 -8.37 -3.70
CA VAL A 61 8.90 -7.55 -3.31
C VAL A 61 10.13 -7.85 -4.16
N THR A 62 10.38 -9.14 -4.42
CA THR A 62 11.51 -9.58 -5.26
C THR A 62 11.36 -9.12 -6.70
N ASP A 63 10.20 -9.40 -7.31
CA ASP A 63 9.90 -9.01 -8.70
C ASP A 63 9.96 -7.47 -8.88
N TYR A 64 9.46 -6.73 -7.89
CA TYR A 64 9.50 -5.27 -7.91
C TYR A 64 10.93 -4.74 -7.84
N LYS A 65 11.76 -5.28 -6.94
CA LYS A 65 13.18 -4.90 -6.83
C LYS A 65 13.97 -5.19 -8.11
N GLU A 66 13.70 -6.30 -8.76
CA GLU A 66 14.32 -6.65 -10.04
C GLU A 66 13.91 -5.67 -11.15
N ALA A 67 12.64 -5.26 -11.20
CA ALA A 67 12.13 -4.39 -12.24
C ALA A 67 12.51 -2.91 -12.04
N TYR A 68 12.53 -2.43 -10.79
CA TYR A 68 12.59 -0.99 -10.48
C TYR A 68 13.79 -0.59 -9.61
N SER A 69 14.61 -1.54 -9.16
CA SER A 69 15.78 -1.31 -8.30
C SER A 69 15.48 -0.60 -6.96
N GLY A 70 14.22 -0.63 -6.50
CA GLY A 70 13.75 -0.02 -5.25
C GLY A 70 12.92 -1.00 -4.44
N THR A 71 12.63 -0.66 -3.18
CA THR A 71 11.73 -1.45 -2.33
C THR A 71 10.30 -0.94 -2.52
N PRO A 72 9.29 -1.83 -2.77
CA PRO A 72 7.92 -1.38 -2.90
C PRO A 72 7.37 -0.88 -1.56
N ASN A 73 6.63 0.21 -1.60
CA ASN A 73 5.80 0.71 -0.51
C ASN A 73 4.34 0.22 -0.66
N GLN A 74 3.45 0.58 0.28
CA GLN A 74 2.05 0.17 0.21
C GLN A 74 1.34 0.65 -1.07
N PHE A 75 1.69 1.82 -1.61
CA PHE A 75 1.04 2.35 -2.82
C PHE A 75 1.35 1.51 -4.05
N ALA A 76 2.57 0.96 -4.14
CA ALA A 76 2.94 0.00 -5.17
C ALA A 76 2.16 -1.32 -5.00
N ALA A 77 1.99 -1.80 -3.76
CA ALA A 77 1.23 -2.99 -3.44
C ALA A 77 -0.27 -2.80 -3.72
N ASP A 78 -0.84 -1.65 -3.37
CA ASP A 78 -2.24 -1.30 -3.66
C ASP A 78 -2.50 -1.20 -5.17
N ALA A 79 -1.59 -0.59 -5.91
CA ALA A 79 -1.70 -0.52 -7.37
C ALA A 79 -1.62 -1.92 -8.02
N TYR A 80 -0.75 -2.80 -7.50
CA TYR A 80 -0.65 -4.18 -7.95
C TYR A 80 -1.97 -4.93 -7.74
N ASP A 81 -2.52 -4.90 -6.53
CA ASP A 81 -3.81 -5.53 -6.22
C ASP A 81 -4.95 -4.90 -7.04
N GLY A 82 -4.90 -3.58 -7.25
CA GLY A 82 -5.89 -2.85 -8.05
C GLY A 82 -5.96 -3.34 -9.51
N VAL A 83 -4.82 -3.68 -10.12
CA VAL A 83 -4.78 -4.25 -11.48
C VAL A 83 -5.43 -5.64 -11.50
N TYR A 84 -5.15 -6.49 -10.51
CA TYR A 84 -5.77 -7.82 -10.43
C TYR A 84 -7.26 -7.77 -10.09
N ALA A 85 -7.67 -6.82 -9.24
CA ALA A 85 -9.08 -6.58 -8.96
C ALA A 85 -9.83 -6.15 -10.22
N MET A 86 -9.26 -5.21 -10.97
CA MET A 86 -9.85 -4.74 -12.23
C MET A 86 -9.94 -5.88 -13.25
N LYS A 87 -8.89 -6.69 -13.38
CA LYS A 87 -8.90 -7.88 -14.24
C LYS A 87 -10.04 -8.83 -13.86
N ALA A 88 -10.14 -9.20 -12.58
CA ALA A 88 -11.16 -10.11 -12.09
C ALA A 88 -12.57 -9.55 -12.31
N ALA A 89 -12.79 -8.26 -12.08
CA ALA A 89 -14.08 -7.62 -12.30
C ALA A 89 -14.44 -7.58 -13.80
N MET A 90 -13.49 -7.30 -14.68
CA MET A 90 -13.70 -7.31 -16.13
C MET A 90 -14.04 -8.71 -16.63
N GLU A 91 -13.35 -9.74 -16.16
CA GLU A 91 -13.65 -11.16 -16.48
C GLU A 91 -15.03 -11.56 -15.97
N LYS A 92 -15.38 -11.17 -14.73
CA LYS A 92 -16.69 -11.42 -14.12
C LYS A 92 -17.84 -10.75 -14.88
N ALA A 93 -17.61 -9.51 -15.35
CA ALA A 93 -18.59 -8.73 -16.09
C ALA A 93 -18.61 -9.05 -17.59
N GLU A 94 -17.80 -10.01 -18.07
CA GLU A 94 -17.66 -10.36 -19.47
C GLU A 94 -17.42 -9.15 -20.39
N VAL A 95 -16.57 -8.20 -19.93
CA VAL A 95 -16.25 -7.00 -20.68
C VAL A 95 -15.60 -7.34 -22.03
N THR A 96 -16.09 -6.70 -23.10
CA THR A 96 -15.56 -6.88 -24.45
C THR A 96 -14.98 -5.56 -25.00
N PRO A 97 -14.06 -5.61 -26.00
CA PRO A 97 -13.47 -4.42 -26.59
C PRO A 97 -14.47 -3.48 -27.28
N ASP A 98 -15.66 -3.98 -27.62
CA ASP A 98 -16.69 -3.21 -28.32
C ASP A 98 -17.56 -2.36 -27.37
N MET A 99 -17.45 -2.57 -26.07
CA MET A 99 -18.20 -1.82 -25.06
C MET A 99 -17.67 -0.40 -24.93
N SER A 100 -18.59 0.55 -24.75
CA SER A 100 -18.20 1.94 -24.42
C SER A 100 -17.63 2.01 -22.99
N ALA A 101 -16.81 3.04 -22.71
CA ALA A 101 -16.27 3.26 -21.36
C ALA A 101 -17.37 3.42 -20.30
N SER A 102 -18.51 4.02 -20.67
CA SER A 102 -19.67 4.17 -19.79
C SER A 102 -20.28 2.80 -19.45
N ASP A 103 -20.52 1.97 -20.46
CA ASP A 103 -21.09 0.64 -20.27
C ASP A 103 -20.16 -0.25 -19.45
N ILE A 104 -18.85 -0.18 -19.69
CA ILE A 104 -17.84 -0.89 -18.88
C ILE A 104 -17.93 -0.44 -17.40
N CYS A 105 -17.96 0.86 -17.14
CA CYS A 105 -18.09 1.37 -15.77
C CYS A 105 -19.36 0.87 -15.07
N ASP A 106 -20.48 0.81 -15.78
CA ASP A 106 -21.75 0.40 -15.18
C ASP A 106 -21.78 -1.10 -14.82
N VAL A 107 -21.23 -1.97 -15.67
CA VAL A 107 -21.14 -3.40 -15.33
C VAL A 107 -20.07 -3.69 -14.25
N LEU A 108 -18.98 -2.94 -14.23
CA LEU A 108 -17.92 -3.11 -13.24
C LEU A 108 -18.38 -2.76 -11.82
N LYS A 109 -19.25 -1.78 -11.63
CA LYS A 109 -19.81 -1.43 -10.31
C LYS A 109 -20.46 -2.63 -9.62
N GLY A 110 -21.23 -3.42 -10.36
CA GLY A 110 -21.82 -4.65 -9.85
C GLY A 110 -20.79 -5.76 -9.64
N ALA A 111 -19.95 -6.00 -10.65
CA ALA A 111 -18.95 -7.04 -10.61
C ALA A 111 -17.95 -6.90 -9.45
N MET A 112 -17.56 -5.66 -9.12
CA MET A 112 -16.64 -5.39 -7.99
C MET A 112 -17.16 -5.91 -6.65
N THR A 113 -18.46 -5.89 -6.42
CA THR A 113 -19.06 -6.41 -5.17
C THR A 113 -19.21 -7.94 -5.14
N GLU A 114 -18.93 -8.61 -6.25
CA GLU A 114 -19.09 -10.06 -6.40
C GLU A 114 -17.77 -10.81 -6.58
N ILE A 115 -16.65 -10.10 -6.63
CA ILE A 115 -15.33 -10.70 -6.73
C ILE A 115 -14.66 -10.82 -5.37
N THR A 116 -13.75 -11.77 -5.27
CA THR A 116 -12.77 -11.90 -4.20
C THR A 116 -11.42 -12.16 -4.84
N ILE A 117 -10.41 -11.40 -4.48
CA ILE A 117 -9.05 -11.65 -4.95
C ILE A 117 -8.10 -11.94 -3.79
N SER A 118 -7.07 -12.71 -4.05
CA SER A 118 -5.94 -12.85 -3.13
C SER A 118 -4.84 -11.92 -3.60
N GLY A 119 -4.64 -10.85 -2.84
CA GLY A 119 -3.66 -9.82 -3.13
C GLY A 119 -2.46 -9.87 -2.19
N VAL A 120 -1.60 -8.87 -2.32
CA VAL A 120 -0.45 -8.65 -1.42
C VAL A 120 -0.79 -7.73 -0.27
N THR A 121 -1.92 -7.02 -0.34
CA THR A 121 -2.42 -6.16 0.75
C THR A 121 -3.53 -6.82 1.58
N ALA A 122 -4.17 -7.88 1.07
CA ALA A 122 -5.11 -8.72 1.80
C ALA A 122 -5.28 -10.08 1.09
N LYS A 123 -5.47 -11.16 1.88
CA LYS A 123 -5.65 -12.53 1.33
C LYS A 123 -7.03 -12.77 0.73
N GLU A 124 -8.06 -12.11 1.24
CA GLU A 124 -9.46 -12.20 0.78
C GLU A 124 -9.99 -10.78 0.63
N LEU A 125 -9.54 -10.10 -0.43
CA LEU A 125 -9.93 -8.73 -0.71
C LEU A 125 -11.25 -8.72 -1.45
N THR A 126 -12.25 -8.10 -0.84
CA THR A 126 -13.62 -7.90 -1.36
C THR A 126 -13.98 -6.42 -1.27
N TRP A 127 -15.09 -6.02 -1.91
CA TRP A 127 -15.58 -4.64 -1.89
C TRP A 127 -17.06 -4.60 -1.54
N GLU A 128 -17.44 -3.66 -0.69
CA GLU A 128 -18.83 -3.35 -0.43
C GLU A 128 -19.44 -2.45 -1.52
N ALA A 129 -20.78 -2.31 -1.52
CA ALA A 129 -21.47 -1.43 -2.46
C ALA A 129 -21.09 0.06 -2.27
N SER A 130 -20.56 0.43 -1.12
CA SER A 130 -19.98 1.74 -0.84
C SER A 130 -18.65 1.99 -1.58
N GLY A 131 -18.01 0.91 -2.10
CA GLY A 131 -16.67 0.92 -2.65
C GLY A 131 -15.57 0.65 -1.61
N GLU A 132 -15.94 0.40 -0.36
CA GLU A 132 -14.98 0.12 0.72
C GLU A 132 -14.39 -1.28 0.58
N PRO A 133 -13.04 -1.42 0.56
CA PRO A 133 -12.38 -2.72 0.50
C PRO A 133 -12.25 -3.34 1.90
N SER A 134 -12.27 -4.68 1.96
CA SER A 134 -12.06 -5.46 3.19
C SER A 134 -10.58 -5.54 3.58
N LYS A 135 -9.92 -4.39 3.77
CA LYS A 135 -8.51 -4.32 4.20
C LYS A 135 -8.40 -4.04 5.69
N ALA A 136 -7.60 -4.82 6.39
CA ALA A 136 -7.24 -4.54 7.78
C ALA A 136 -5.86 -3.88 7.81
N PRO A 137 -5.72 -2.65 8.29
CA PRO A 137 -4.41 -2.03 8.45
C PRO A 137 -3.68 -2.66 9.64
N MET A 138 -2.36 -2.72 9.54
CA MET A 138 -1.46 -3.00 10.64
C MET A 138 -0.73 -1.72 11.07
N VAL A 139 -0.20 -1.69 12.28
CA VAL A 139 0.72 -0.63 12.70
C VAL A 139 2.12 -1.01 12.24
N VAL A 140 2.70 -0.17 11.42
CA VAL A 140 4.10 -0.29 11.00
C VAL A 140 4.92 0.77 11.72
N LYS A 141 6.09 0.38 12.21
CA LYS A 141 7.07 1.25 12.84
C LYS A 141 8.34 1.27 11.99
N ILE A 142 8.98 2.44 11.90
CA ILE A 142 10.34 2.53 11.38
C ILE A 142 11.32 2.37 12.54
N ALA A 143 12.28 1.47 12.36
CA ALA A 143 13.34 1.19 13.32
C ALA A 143 14.63 0.85 12.56
N ASP A 144 15.71 1.52 12.90
CA ASP A 144 17.03 1.31 12.30
C ASP A 144 17.04 1.39 10.75
N GLY A 145 16.22 2.28 10.20
CA GLY A 145 16.10 2.50 8.76
C GLY A 145 15.31 1.43 8.01
N ASP A 146 14.53 0.58 8.70
CA ASP A 146 13.70 -0.46 8.08
C ASP A 146 12.30 -0.49 8.69
N TYR A 147 11.41 -1.24 8.05
CA TYR A 147 10.01 -1.40 8.46
C TYR A 147 9.86 -2.58 9.41
N ALA A 148 9.14 -2.39 10.50
CA ALA A 148 8.78 -3.42 11.47
C ALA A 148 7.29 -3.36 11.81
N VAL A 149 6.62 -4.51 11.85
CA VAL A 149 5.24 -4.59 12.32
C VAL A 149 5.23 -4.50 13.86
N VAL A 150 4.32 -3.71 14.39
CA VAL A 150 4.08 -3.62 15.84
C VAL A 150 3.01 -4.66 16.19
N GLU A 151 3.37 -5.61 17.07
CA GLU A 151 2.47 -6.62 17.61
C GLU A 151 1.61 -6.08 18.77
#